data_56439f4e34f9a3fb13e3289f8e51e36a
#
_entry.id   56439f4e34f9a3fb13e3289f8e51e36a
#
_cell.length_a   1.000
_cell.length_b   1.000
_cell.length_c   1.000
_cell.angle_alpha   90.00
_cell.angle_beta   90.00
_cell.angle_gamma   90.00
#
_symmetry.space_group_name_H-M   'P 1'
#
loop_
_entity.id
_entity.type
_entity.pdbx_description
1 polymer ?
#
loop_
_entity_poly.entity_id
_entity_poly.type
_entity_poly.pdbx_seq_one_letter_code
_entity_poly.pdbx_strand_id
1 'polypeptide(L)'
;TEGTIAQAKQLWATVDRANALIKIPATKAGLPAIAAVIGAGISVNVTLIFSLERYAEVIDAYLTGLAEAKAAGIDISTIHSVASFFVSRVDTEVDKRLKAIGTDEALALVSKSGVANARLAYELYEGEFATARATELVAAGANVQRPLWASTGVKAVSYTHLRAHET
;
A
#
# COMPACT_ATOMS: atom_id res chain seq x y z
N THR A 1 -16.02 -8.60 -5.40
CA THR A 1 -15.51 -8.90 -4.03
C THR A 1 -15.47 -10.41 -3.78
N GLU A 2 -16.58 -11.14 -3.88
CA GLU A 2 -16.63 -12.60 -3.61
C GLU A 2 -15.67 -13.41 -4.47
N GLY A 3 -15.65 -13.17 -5.77
CA GLY A 3 -14.71 -13.85 -6.68
C GLY A 3 -13.25 -13.58 -6.33
N THR A 4 -12.91 -12.37 -5.88
CA THR A 4 -11.55 -12.02 -5.42
C THR A 4 -11.18 -12.81 -4.16
N ILE A 5 -12.09 -12.94 -3.20
CA ILE A 5 -11.88 -13.70 -1.97
C ILE A 5 -11.66 -15.19 -2.28
N ALA A 6 -12.53 -15.77 -3.11
CA ALA A 6 -12.43 -17.18 -3.50
C ALA A 6 -11.11 -17.46 -4.22
N GLN A 7 -10.74 -16.62 -5.19
CA GLN A 7 -9.49 -16.76 -5.93
C GLN A 7 -8.26 -16.58 -5.04
N ALA A 8 -8.29 -15.62 -4.11
CA ALA A 8 -7.19 -15.41 -3.16
C ALA A 8 -6.95 -16.65 -2.28
N LYS A 9 -8.01 -17.24 -1.74
CA LYS A 9 -7.93 -18.47 -0.94
C LYS A 9 -7.40 -19.65 -1.76
N GLN A 10 -7.86 -19.80 -3.00
CA GLN A 10 -7.38 -20.84 -3.90
C GLN A 10 -5.90 -20.68 -4.22
N LEU A 11 -5.46 -19.47 -4.57
CA LEU A 11 -4.05 -19.18 -4.86
C LEU A 11 -3.16 -19.42 -3.65
N TRP A 12 -3.60 -18.98 -2.47
CA TRP A 12 -2.87 -19.20 -1.23
C TRP A 12 -2.65 -20.70 -0.96
N ALA A 13 -3.72 -21.50 -1.06
CA ALA A 13 -3.65 -22.94 -0.86
C ALA A 13 -2.79 -23.63 -1.94
N THR A 14 -2.82 -23.14 -3.18
CA THR A 14 -2.03 -23.71 -4.29
C THR A 14 -0.54 -23.40 -4.14
N VAL A 15 -0.18 -22.18 -3.75
CA VAL A 15 1.23 -21.78 -3.57
C VAL A 15 1.83 -22.43 -2.33
N ASP A 16 1.07 -22.51 -1.24
CA ASP A 16 1.46 -23.17 0.02
C ASP A 16 2.88 -22.81 0.48
N ARG A 17 3.13 -21.50 0.62
CA ARG A 17 4.42 -20.97 1.10
C ARG A 17 4.20 -19.79 2.02
N ALA A 18 4.84 -19.80 3.18
CA ALA A 18 4.70 -18.78 4.21
C ALA A 18 5.16 -17.37 3.75
N ASN A 19 6.06 -17.29 2.77
CA ASN A 19 6.54 -16.03 2.21
C ASN A 19 5.74 -15.52 1.01
N ALA A 20 4.64 -16.19 0.63
CA ALA A 20 3.74 -15.70 -0.40
C ALA A 20 2.88 -14.55 0.11
N LEU A 21 2.58 -13.58 -0.75
CA LEU A 21 1.58 -12.54 -0.51
C LEU A 21 0.64 -12.49 -1.71
N ILE A 22 -0.65 -12.68 -1.47
CA ILE A 22 -1.65 -12.62 -2.52
C ILE A 22 -1.88 -11.16 -2.91
N LYS A 23 -1.77 -10.85 -4.20
CA LYS A 23 -1.91 -9.49 -4.70
C LYS A 23 -3.37 -9.11 -4.91
N ILE A 24 -3.84 -8.06 -4.24
CA ILE A 24 -5.20 -7.53 -4.36
C ILE A 24 -5.15 -6.03 -4.66
N PRO A 25 -5.83 -5.54 -5.72
CA PRO A 25 -5.89 -4.11 -6.02
C PRO A 25 -6.69 -3.32 -4.98
N ALA A 26 -6.21 -2.12 -4.64
CA ALA A 26 -6.85 -1.17 -3.71
C ALA A 26 -8.04 -0.42 -4.36
N THR A 27 -8.93 -1.14 -5.05
CA THR A 27 -10.19 -0.57 -5.54
C THR A 27 -11.22 -0.51 -4.43
N LYS A 28 -12.29 0.32 -4.57
CA LYS A 28 -13.40 0.32 -3.60
C LYS A 28 -13.98 -1.07 -3.39
N ALA A 29 -14.16 -1.84 -4.47
CA ALA A 29 -14.62 -3.23 -4.40
C ALA A 29 -13.57 -4.20 -3.83
N GLY A 30 -12.28 -3.82 -3.87
CA GLY A 30 -11.16 -4.60 -3.32
C GLY A 30 -11.02 -4.50 -1.81
N LEU A 31 -11.38 -3.35 -1.21
CA LEU A 31 -11.20 -3.13 0.24
C LEU A 31 -11.88 -4.19 1.12
N PRO A 32 -13.16 -4.55 0.91
CA PRO A 32 -13.78 -5.64 1.67
C PRO A 32 -13.13 -7.00 1.44
N ALA A 33 -12.60 -7.24 0.23
CA ALA A 33 -11.88 -8.48 -0.06
C ALA A 33 -10.53 -8.54 0.68
N ILE A 34 -9.82 -7.40 0.79
CA ILE A 34 -8.57 -7.29 1.55
C ILE A 34 -8.83 -7.66 3.01
N ALA A 35 -9.83 -7.05 3.67
CA ALA A 35 -10.18 -7.35 5.05
C ALA A 35 -10.52 -8.83 5.23
N ALA A 36 -11.41 -9.39 4.40
CA ALA A 36 -11.83 -10.78 4.50
C ALA A 36 -10.69 -11.80 4.24
N VAL A 37 -9.75 -11.48 3.36
CA VAL A 37 -8.60 -12.35 3.05
C VAL A 37 -7.58 -12.31 4.20
N ILE A 38 -7.29 -11.13 4.74
CA ILE A 38 -6.48 -10.97 5.96
C ILE A 38 -7.16 -11.67 7.15
N GLY A 39 -8.50 -11.49 7.31
CA GLY A 39 -9.30 -12.15 8.35
C GLY A 39 -9.29 -13.68 8.26
N ALA A 40 -9.00 -14.23 7.09
CA ALA A 40 -8.80 -15.67 6.88
C ALA A 40 -7.34 -16.14 7.12
N GLY A 41 -6.44 -15.27 7.63
CA GLY A 41 -5.05 -15.61 7.92
C GLY A 41 -4.11 -15.58 6.71
N ILE A 42 -4.50 -14.92 5.62
CA ILE A 42 -3.74 -14.90 4.36
C ILE A 42 -2.99 -13.58 4.22
N SER A 43 -1.69 -13.67 3.93
CA SER A 43 -0.83 -12.52 3.68
C SER A 43 -1.14 -11.85 2.34
N VAL A 44 -1.18 -10.50 2.31
CA VAL A 44 -1.65 -9.73 1.15
C VAL A 44 -0.67 -8.64 0.75
N ASN A 45 -0.37 -8.54 -0.55
CA ASN A 45 0.21 -7.35 -1.16
C ASN A 45 -0.93 -6.50 -1.74
N VAL A 46 -1.29 -5.41 -1.04
CA VAL A 46 -2.27 -4.47 -1.56
C VAL A 46 -1.59 -3.56 -2.58
N THR A 47 -2.14 -3.47 -3.79
CA THR A 47 -1.49 -2.78 -4.91
C THR A 47 -2.36 -1.70 -5.53
N LEU A 48 -1.76 -0.86 -6.38
CA LEU A 48 -2.42 0.24 -7.09
C LEU A 48 -2.96 1.32 -6.14
N ILE A 49 -2.16 1.68 -5.16
CA ILE A 49 -2.44 2.81 -4.26
C ILE A 49 -1.78 4.06 -4.84
N PHE A 50 -2.53 5.15 -5.01
CA PHE A 50 -2.08 6.40 -5.61
C PHE A 50 -2.41 7.64 -4.77
N SER A 51 -3.39 7.56 -3.87
CA SER A 51 -3.83 8.68 -3.04
C SER A 51 -3.76 8.35 -1.56
N LEU A 52 -3.63 9.38 -0.72
CA LEU A 52 -3.58 9.27 0.73
C LEU A 52 -4.90 8.72 1.29
N GLU A 53 -6.04 9.19 0.78
CA GLU A 53 -7.37 8.69 1.19
C GLU A 53 -7.49 7.19 0.95
N ARG A 54 -7.07 6.73 -0.26
CA ARG A 54 -7.10 5.30 -0.56
C ARG A 54 -6.12 4.52 0.32
N TYR A 55 -5.00 5.11 0.68
CA TYR A 55 -4.04 4.45 1.54
C TYR A 55 -4.57 4.31 2.98
N ALA A 56 -5.23 5.33 3.52
CA ALA A 56 -5.91 5.25 4.82
C ALA A 56 -6.96 4.12 4.83
N GLU A 57 -7.81 4.04 3.78
CA GLU A 57 -8.81 2.97 3.64
C GLU A 57 -8.16 1.56 3.55
N VAL A 58 -6.99 1.45 2.92
CA VAL A 58 -6.22 0.19 2.85
C VAL A 58 -5.69 -0.22 4.22
N ILE A 59 -5.15 0.72 4.99
CA ILE A 59 -4.68 0.47 6.36
C ILE A 59 -5.86 0.05 7.24
N ASP A 60 -7.00 0.74 7.14
CA ASP A 60 -8.21 0.38 7.88
C ASP A 60 -8.70 -1.04 7.53
N ALA A 61 -8.72 -1.41 6.26
CA ALA A 61 -9.08 -2.76 5.82
C ALA A 61 -8.11 -3.83 6.36
N TYR A 62 -6.81 -3.52 6.43
CA TYR A 62 -5.80 -4.40 7.02
C TYR A 62 -6.04 -4.59 8.52
N LEU A 63 -6.20 -3.50 9.29
CA LEU A 63 -6.45 -3.56 10.73
C LEU A 63 -7.78 -4.27 11.05
N THR A 64 -8.81 -4.07 10.21
CA THR A 64 -10.09 -4.79 10.32
C THR A 64 -9.90 -6.29 10.15
N GLY A 65 -9.21 -6.71 9.10
CA GLY A 65 -8.91 -8.12 8.86
C GLY A 65 -8.07 -8.75 9.97
N LEU A 66 -7.09 -8.04 10.53
CA LEU A 66 -6.32 -8.53 11.68
C LEU A 66 -7.19 -8.73 12.92
N ALA A 67 -8.12 -7.80 13.20
CA ALA A 67 -9.04 -7.92 14.32
C ALA A 67 -9.99 -9.13 14.13
N GLU A 68 -10.48 -9.37 12.91
CA GLU A 68 -11.30 -10.53 12.56
C GLU A 68 -10.52 -11.84 12.72
N ALA A 69 -9.27 -11.90 12.20
CA ALA A 69 -8.39 -13.05 12.34
C ALA A 69 -8.13 -13.40 13.82
N LYS A 70 -7.81 -12.38 14.63
CA LYS A 70 -7.60 -12.53 16.07
C LYS A 70 -8.86 -13.06 16.77
N ALA A 71 -10.03 -12.52 16.46
CA ALA A 71 -11.31 -12.96 17.00
C ALA A 71 -11.64 -14.43 16.63
N ALA A 72 -11.19 -14.86 15.44
CA ALA A 72 -11.32 -16.25 14.98
C ALA A 72 -10.26 -17.21 15.56
N GLY A 73 -9.36 -16.72 16.42
CA GLY A 73 -8.29 -17.54 17.02
C GLY A 73 -7.12 -17.83 16.10
N ILE A 74 -6.98 -17.10 15.00
CA ILE A 74 -5.85 -17.22 14.07
C ILE A 74 -4.64 -16.47 14.63
N ASP A 75 -3.46 -17.06 14.52
CA ASP A 75 -2.20 -16.42 14.92
C ASP A 75 -1.86 -15.26 13.97
N ILE A 76 -2.12 -14.03 14.43
CA ILE A 76 -1.91 -12.82 13.63
C ILE A 76 -0.42 -12.47 13.41
N SER A 77 0.49 -13.10 14.13
CA SER A 77 1.93 -12.92 13.94
C SER A 77 2.44 -13.52 12.63
N THR A 78 1.69 -14.47 12.06
CA THR A 78 2.01 -15.12 10.78
C THR A 78 1.48 -14.36 9.57
N ILE A 79 0.64 -13.34 9.79
CA ILE A 79 0.03 -12.55 8.72
C ILE A 79 0.94 -11.37 8.37
N HIS A 80 1.35 -11.29 7.11
CA HIS A 80 2.17 -10.20 6.60
C HIS A 80 1.43 -9.42 5.52
N SER A 81 1.65 -8.12 5.48
CA SER A 81 1.12 -7.29 4.40
C SER A 81 2.09 -6.19 3.99
N VAL A 82 2.01 -5.82 2.72
CA VAL A 82 2.64 -4.63 2.17
C VAL A 82 1.60 -3.81 1.40
N ALA A 83 1.75 -2.49 1.46
CA ALA A 83 0.95 -1.53 0.71
C ALA A 83 1.79 -0.95 -0.42
N SER A 84 1.55 -1.40 -1.65
CA SER A 84 2.28 -0.95 -2.83
C SER A 84 1.77 0.41 -3.28
N PHE A 85 2.46 1.47 -2.83
CA PHE A 85 2.17 2.86 -3.15
C PHE A 85 2.97 3.30 -4.38
N PHE A 86 2.27 3.81 -5.40
CA PHE A 86 2.85 4.06 -6.72
C PHE A 86 3.41 5.49 -6.83
N VAL A 87 4.67 5.61 -7.23
CA VAL A 87 5.42 6.88 -7.24
C VAL A 87 5.51 7.46 -8.66
N SER A 88 6.24 6.83 -9.59
CA SER A 88 6.54 7.45 -10.89
C SER A 88 5.33 7.64 -11.82
N ARG A 89 4.25 6.88 -11.61
CA ARG A 89 3.01 7.08 -12.37
C ARG A 89 2.30 8.38 -11.99
N VAL A 90 2.41 8.81 -10.73
CA VAL A 90 1.91 10.11 -10.27
C VAL A 90 2.65 11.22 -10.99
N ASP A 91 4.00 11.19 -11.00
CA ASP A 91 4.79 12.15 -11.73
C ASP A 91 4.44 12.19 -13.21
N THR A 92 4.30 11.03 -13.86
CA THR A 92 3.99 10.98 -15.30
C THR A 92 2.71 11.73 -15.63
N GLU A 93 1.66 11.60 -14.82
CA GLU A 93 0.38 12.28 -15.07
C GLU A 93 0.43 13.75 -14.67
N VAL A 94 1.04 14.08 -13.53
CA VAL A 94 1.14 15.47 -13.05
C VAL A 94 2.06 16.28 -13.94
N ASP A 95 3.22 15.74 -14.32
CA ASP A 95 4.19 16.42 -15.21
C ASP A 95 3.59 16.73 -16.58
N LYS A 96 2.76 15.84 -17.12
CA LYS A 96 2.01 16.10 -18.35
C LYS A 96 1.15 17.35 -18.23
N ARG A 97 0.44 17.51 -17.10
CA ARG A 97 -0.42 18.67 -16.84
C ARG A 97 0.40 19.94 -16.59
N LEU A 98 1.48 19.86 -15.81
CA LEU A 98 2.38 20.99 -15.54
C LEU A 98 3.01 21.53 -16.82
N LYS A 99 3.46 20.64 -17.72
CA LYS A 99 4.01 21.01 -19.03
C LYS A 99 2.96 21.64 -19.94
N ALA A 100 1.69 21.22 -19.85
CA ALA A 100 0.61 21.82 -20.61
C ALA A 100 0.24 23.24 -20.11
N ILE A 101 0.40 23.53 -18.81
CA ILE A 101 0.27 24.87 -18.22
C ILE A 101 1.41 25.77 -18.74
N GLY A 102 2.65 25.29 -18.73
CA GLY A 102 3.81 25.89 -19.36
C GLY A 102 4.36 27.16 -18.70
N THR A 103 3.87 27.59 -17.53
CA THR A 103 4.46 28.70 -16.77
C THR A 103 5.75 28.26 -16.08
N ASP A 104 6.65 29.20 -15.78
CA ASP A 104 7.91 28.90 -15.09
C ASP A 104 7.67 28.23 -13.73
N GLU A 105 6.63 28.66 -12.97
CA GLU A 105 6.24 28.09 -11.71
C GLU A 105 5.77 26.62 -11.87
N ALA A 106 4.96 26.34 -12.90
CA ALA A 106 4.49 24.98 -13.17
C ALA A 106 5.65 24.07 -13.60
N LEU A 107 6.53 24.54 -14.46
CA LEU A 107 7.70 23.80 -14.93
C LEU A 107 8.70 23.51 -13.79
N ALA A 108 8.81 24.41 -12.82
CA ALA A 108 9.64 24.22 -11.62
C ALA A 108 9.15 23.07 -10.70
N LEU A 109 7.90 22.61 -10.85
CA LEU A 109 7.30 21.51 -10.07
C LEU A 109 7.40 20.14 -10.77
N VAL A 110 7.88 20.11 -12.00
CA VAL A 110 8.06 18.84 -12.75
C VAL A 110 8.97 17.88 -11.97
N SER A 111 8.59 16.61 -11.95
CA SER A 111 9.31 15.51 -11.27
C SER A 111 9.38 15.60 -9.73
N LYS A 112 8.47 16.33 -9.10
CA LYS A 112 8.45 16.49 -7.63
C LYS A 112 7.24 15.85 -6.97
N SER A 113 6.13 15.68 -7.69
CA SER A 113 4.84 15.30 -7.12
C SER A 113 4.83 13.87 -6.59
N GLY A 114 5.47 12.93 -7.25
CA GLY A 114 5.51 11.54 -6.82
C GLY A 114 6.24 11.34 -5.50
N VAL A 115 7.40 11.99 -5.33
CA VAL A 115 8.16 11.94 -4.09
C VAL A 115 7.42 12.67 -2.97
N ALA A 116 6.84 13.85 -3.25
CA ALA A 116 6.03 14.57 -2.26
C ALA A 116 4.84 13.73 -1.77
N ASN A 117 4.11 13.08 -2.69
CA ASN A 117 3.01 12.19 -2.36
C ASN A 117 3.47 10.97 -1.53
N ALA A 118 4.64 10.41 -1.84
CA ALA A 118 5.21 9.29 -1.09
C ALA A 118 5.61 9.71 0.35
N ARG A 119 6.17 10.91 0.54
CA ARG A 119 6.48 11.45 1.87
C ARG A 119 5.24 11.62 2.73
N LEU A 120 4.17 12.19 2.17
CA LEU A 120 2.88 12.31 2.86
C LEU A 120 2.26 10.93 3.17
N ALA A 121 2.43 9.96 2.27
CA ALA A 121 1.99 8.59 2.52
C ALA A 121 2.77 7.94 3.67
N TYR A 122 4.04 8.24 3.82
CA TYR A 122 4.84 7.74 4.93
C TYR A 122 4.41 8.36 6.27
N GLU A 123 4.18 9.68 6.30
CA GLU A 123 3.62 10.39 7.46
C GLU A 123 2.25 9.80 7.87
N LEU A 124 1.37 9.55 6.91
CA LEU A 124 0.09 8.89 7.15
C LEU A 124 0.28 7.49 7.76
N TYR A 125 1.21 6.70 7.22
CA TYR A 125 1.55 5.38 7.74
C TYR A 125 1.98 5.44 9.21
N GLU A 126 2.88 6.36 9.56
CA GLU A 126 3.35 6.53 10.94
C GLU A 126 2.19 6.91 11.87
N GLY A 127 1.31 7.84 11.45
CA GLY A 127 0.14 8.26 12.21
C GLY A 127 -0.87 7.13 12.42
N GLU A 128 -1.22 6.38 11.39
CA GLU A 128 -2.21 5.31 11.47
C GLU A 128 -1.73 4.14 12.33
N PHE A 129 -0.45 3.78 12.26
CA PHE A 129 0.11 2.73 13.10
C PHE A 129 0.47 3.17 14.53
N ALA A 130 0.38 4.48 14.84
CA ALA A 130 0.45 5.02 16.19
C ALA A 130 -0.93 5.06 16.91
N THR A 131 -2.03 4.78 16.21
CA THR A 131 -3.38 4.75 16.81
C THR A 131 -3.52 3.65 17.86
N ALA A 132 -4.43 3.84 18.84
CA ALA A 132 -4.68 2.84 19.88
C ALA A 132 -5.03 1.47 19.29
N ARG A 133 -5.90 1.44 18.26
CA ARG A 133 -6.31 0.22 17.56
C ARG A 133 -5.12 -0.53 16.95
N ALA A 134 -4.23 0.17 16.28
CA ALA A 134 -3.07 -0.44 15.65
C ALA A 134 -2.06 -0.93 16.71
N THR A 135 -1.77 -0.12 17.72
CA THR A 135 -0.83 -0.47 18.79
C THR A 135 -1.31 -1.66 19.62
N GLU A 136 -2.60 -1.80 19.88
CA GLU A 136 -3.19 -2.98 20.56
C GLU A 136 -3.02 -4.25 19.72
N LEU A 137 -3.22 -4.20 18.41
CA LEU A 137 -3.01 -5.34 17.52
C LEU A 137 -1.53 -5.71 17.42
N VAL A 138 -0.63 -4.74 17.35
CA VAL A 138 0.82 -4.96 17.34
C VAL A 138 1.28 -5.56 18.67
N ALA A 139 0.78 -5.06 19.81
CA ALA A 139 1.05 -5.64 21.12
C ALA A 139 0.54 -7.09 21.26
N ALA A 140 -0.51 -7.44 20.50
CA ALA A 140 -1.02 -8.81 20.41
C ALA A 140 -0.25 -9.69 19.40
N GLY A 141 0.84 -9.20 18.80
CA GLY A 141 1.72 -9.93 17.91
C GLY A 141 1.55 -9.63 16.42
N ALA A 142 0.64 -8.72 16.02
CA ALA A 142 0.47 -8.39 14.61
C ALA A 142 1.68 -7.68 14.02
N ASN A 143 1.94 -7.93 12.73
CA ASN A 143 2.90 -7.16 11.96
C ASN A 143 2.26 -5.86 11.46
N VAL A 144 3.07 -4.80 11.27
CA VAL A 144 2.62 -3.59 10.58
C VAL A 144 2.52 -3.85 9.07
N GLN A 145 1.57 -3.20 8.39
CA GLN A 145 1.53 -3.21 6.93
C GLN A 145 2.58 -2.24 6.40
N ARG A 146 3.70 -2.75 5.93
CA ARG A 146 4.81 -1.91 5.47
C ARG A 146 4.48 -1.20 4.15
N PRO A 147 4.77 0.11 4.02
CA PRO A 147 4.72 0.77 2.72
C PRO A 147 5.78 0.15 1.79
N LEU A 148 5.38 -0.13 0.56
CA LEU A 148 6.25 -0.59 -0.52
C LEU A 148 6.16 0.41 -1.66
N TRP A 149 7.27 1.09 -1.94
CA TRP A 149 7.32 2.07 -3.03
C TRP A 149 7.34 1.35 -4.38
N ALA A 150 6.20 1.40 -5.07
CA ALA A 150 5.99 0.74 -6.35
C ALA A 150 6.19 1.72 -7.51
N SER A 151 6.58 1.18 -8.68
CA SER A 151 6.81 2.00 -9.88
C SER A 151 7.83 3.12 -9.61
N THR A 152 9.01 2.74 -9.10
CA THR A 152 10.12 3.66 -8.81
C THR A 152 11.11 3.79 -9.95
N GLY A 153 10.80 3.20 -11.12
CA GLY A 153 11.64 3.27 -12.31
C GLY A 153 11.79 4.71 -12.81
N VAL A 154 13.04 5.12 -13.05
CA VAL A 154 13.37 6.43 -13.61
C VAL A 154 12.98 6.46 -15.09
N LYS A 155 11.94 7.19 -15.44
CA LYS A 155 11.49 7.37 -16.82
C LYS A 155 11.99 8.68 -17.43
N ALA A 156 12.57 9.57 -16.62
CA ALA A 156 13.24 10.80 -17.06
C ALA A 156 14.65 10.86 -16.48
N VAL A 157 15.60 11.39 -17.25
CA VAL A 157 17.03 11.49 -16.87
C VAL A 157 17.24 12.28 -15.58
N SER A 158 16.32 13.21 -15.25
CA SER A 158 16.36 14.03 -14.03
C SER A 158 16.21 13.24 -12.71
N TYR A 159 15.66 12.02 -12.75
CA TYR A 159 15.54 11.18 -11.55
C TYR A 159 16.83 10.47 -11.14
N THR A 160 17.81 10.39 -12.02
CA THR A 160 19.08 9.70 -11.73
C THR A 160 19.87 10.35 -10.60
N HIS A 161 19.71 11.66 -10.41
CA HIS A 161 20.40 12.41 -9.36
C HIS A 161 19.79 12.24 -7.96
N LEU A 162 18.49 11.94 -7.86
CA LEU A 162 17.78 11.79 -6.58
C LEU A 162 18.07 10.43 -5.92
N ARG A 163 18.34 9.39 -6.70
CA ARG A 163 18.66 8.06 -6.17
C ARG A 163 20.02 7.98 -5.48
N ALA A 164 20.98 8.85 -5.79
CA ALA A 164 22.31 8.82 -5.22
C ALA A 164 22.40 9.41 -3.80
N HIS A 165 21.33 10.06 -3.31
CA HIS A 165 21.33 10.79 -2.05
C HIS A 165 20.32 10.26 -1.01
N GLU A 166 19.54 9.22 -1.32
CA GLU A 166 18.49 8.69 -0.44
C GLU A 166 18.69 7.21 -0.04
N THR A 167 19.90 6.68 -0.19
CA THR A 167 20.29 5.36 0.35
C THR A 167 21.11 5.50 1.62
#